data_0915d1d258fd44de0da31be6f37206b5
#
_entry.id   0915d1d258fd44de0da31be6f37206b5
#
_cell.length_a   1.000
_cell.length_b   1.000
_cell.length_c   1.000
_cell.angle_alpha   90.00
_cell.angle_beta   90.00
_cell.angle_gamma   90.00
#
_symmetry.space_group_name_H-M   'P 1'
#
loop_
_entity.id
_entity.type
_entity.pdbx_description
1 polymer ?
#
loop_
_entity_poly.entity_id
_entity_poly.type
_entity_poly.pdbx_seq_one_letter_code
_entity_poly.pdbx_strand_id
1 'polypeptide(L)'
;MTHPYSFGALPLESGVTRFRLWAPSAPPGLVLEVEGHPPIPMRPGPDGFAQADVDCPAGARYHYRLDDGTVMPDPASRLQDGDVHGDSVVVAPGAYRWRHPEWTGRPWEDTVIYEVHAGLAGGYAGLIARLPELADMGITMLELMPIADFPGDRNWGYDGVLAYAPDTAYGSPDDLKNLIDSAHGLGMGVMLDVVYNHFGPDGNYLSAYAAPFFRTDIDTPWGAAIDFRQAAVSAFFKENALYWLTEYRFDGLRLDAVHAIAGHEWLHELAGFVRDNVSAERHVHLVVENDDNRASLLRGDFEAQWNDDAHHVLHHLLTGESRGYYSDYAEAPAQALARCLAEGWVYQGQPSAYRGNQPRGERSADLPPTAFVLFLQNHDQTGNRARGERLTELVDTPQRLRAAVALQLLAPQIPLIFMGEERGSRAPFLYFTSHTDPELAQAVRDGRQREFSAFPEFAGDSPTAQLPDPNDESTYHASYPWQDEPDAGQWMRDYTALLQLRARMIAPRLAGAVSLGASAVGDRSVFARWELADGARLTVYANLGPNPQTVPDSLMPGPDVFATLLFESPAGGRDRLAQGELCPDSTVWLLEDAA
;
A
#
# COMPACT_ATOMS: atom_id res chain seq x y z
N MET A 1 26.02 5.55 10.39
CA MET A 1 26.96 4.56 9.80
C MET A 1 26.25 3.96 8.61
N THR A 2 26.82 4.04 7.39
CA THR A 2 26.24 3.40 6.22
C THR A 2 26.39 1.89 6.38
N HIS A 3 25.27 1.16 6.35
CA HIS A 3 25.29 -0.31 6.33
C HIS A 3 26.02 -0.78 5.06
N PRO A 4 27.01 -1.67 5.15
CA PRO A 4 27.68 -2.19 3.96
C PRO A 4 26.73 -3.18 3.26
N TYR A 5 26.19 -2.76 2.10
CA TYR A 5 25.37 -3.65 1.27
C TYR A 5 26.19 -4.83 0.75
N SER A 6 25.56 -6.00 0.66
CA SER A 6 26.21 -7.24 0.26
C SER A 6 26.00 -7.59 -1.21
N PHE A 7 25.08 -6.94 -1.90
CA PHE A 7 24.66 -7.28 -3.26
C PHE A 7 24.87 -6.12 -4.23
N GLY A 8 25.10 -6.47 -5.49
CA GLY A 8 25.14 -5.53 -6.60
C GLY A 8 26.51 -4.90 -6.82
N ALA A 9 26.51 -3.83 -7.62
CA ALA A 9 27.68 -3.00 -7.89
C ALA A 9 27.91 -2.00 -6.76
N LEU A 10 29.05 -2.07 -6.09
CA LEU A 10 29.41 -1.28 -4.91
C LEU A 10 30.67 -0.45 -5.21
N PRO A 11 30.54 0.82 -5.60
CA PRO A 11 31.67 1.72 -5.73
C PRO A 11 32.41 1.88 -4.39
N LEU A 12 33.72 1.70 -4.41
CA LEU A 12 34.62 1.82 -3.25
C LEU A 12 35.33 3.18 -3.28
N GLU A 13 35.80 3.63 -2.12
CA GLU A 13 36.58 4.87 -2.00
C GLU A 13 37.85 4.87 -2.85
N SER A 14 38.37 3.69 -3.21
CA SER A 14 39.55 3.52 -4.07
C SER A 14 39.29 3.85 -5.55
N GLY A 15 38.07 4.13 -5.97
CA GLY A 15 37.68 4.29 -7.38
C GLY A 15 37.36 2.96 -8.09
N VAL A 16 37.53 1.83 -7.41
CA VAL A 16 37.19 0.50 -7.90
C VAL A 16 35.72 0.21 -7.57
N THR A 17 34.98 -0.38 -8.49
CA THR A 17 33.63 -0.92 -8.22
C THR A 17 33.71 -2.42 -7.94
N ARG A 18 33.15 -2.85 -6.83
CA ARG A 18 33.01 -4.26 -6.47
C ARG A 18 31.66 -4.76 -6.92
N PHE A 19 31.64 -5.82 -7.73
CA PHE A 19 30.45 -6.51 -8.18
C PHE A 19 30.28 -7.80 -7.39
N ARG A 20 29.12 -8.00 -6.77
CA ARG A 20 28.80 -9.18 -5.98
C ARG A 20 27.45 -9.74 -6.36
N LEU A 21 27.44 -11.01 -6.75
CA LEU A 21 26.23 -11.74 -7.12
C LEU A 21 26.14 -12.99 -6.26
N TRP A 22 25.00 -13.23 -5.60
CA TRP A 22 24.74 -14.51 -4.98
C TRP A 22 24.30 -15.51 -6.02
N ALA A 23 25.17 -16.48 -6.33
CA ALA A 23 25.01 -17.41 -7.45
C ALA A 23 25.44 -18.82 -7.06
N PRO A 24 24.83 -19.43 -6.00
CA PRO A 24 25.24 -20.74 -5.48
C PRO A 24 25.04 -21.88 -6.47
N SER A 25 24.19 -21.71 -7.48
CA SER A 25 23.89 -22.71 -8.51
C SER A 25 24.47 -22.34 -9.88
N ALA A 26 25.26 -21.26 -9.98
CA ALA A 26 25.80 -20.83 -11.26
C ALA A 26 26.70 -21.93 -11.87
N PRO A 27 26.55 -22.21 -13.17
CA PRO A 27 27.46 -23.08 -13.88
C PRO A 27 28.88 -22.47 -13.90
N PRO A 28 29.92 -23.30 -14.09
CA PRO A 28 31.27 -22.79 -14.33
C PRO A 28 31.28 -21.84 -15.53
N GLY A 29 32.01 -20.72 -15.43
CA GLY A 29 32.12 -19.78 -16.54
C GLY A 29 31.25 -18.53 -16.43
N LEU A 30 30.60 -18.27 -15.27
CA LEU A 30 29.95 -17.00 -15.00
C LEU A 30 30.94 -15.84 -15.16
N VAL A 31 30.59 -14.88 -16.03
CA VAL A 31 31.39 -13.69 -16.31
C VAL A 31 30.59 -12.43 -16.05
N LEU A 32 31.31 -11.40 -15.65
CA LEU A 32 30.84 -10.02 -15.61
C LEU A 32 31.31 -9.32 -16.90
N GLU A 33 30.42 -8.65 -17.59
CA GLU A 33 30.73 -7.79 -18.73
C GLU A 33 30.44 -6.33 -18.32
N VAL A 34 31.46 -5.48 -18.40
CA VAL A 34 31.38 -4.06 -18.09
C VAL A 34 31.77 -3.27 -19.33
N GLU A 35 31.03 -2.24 -19.66
CA GLU A 35 31.31 -1.37 -20.82
C GLU A 35 32.76 -0.91 -20.84
N GLY A 36 33.43 -1.11 -22.00
CA GLY A 36 34.84 -0.74 -22.17
C GLY A 36 35.87 -1.74 -21.59
N HIS A 37 35.43 -2.84 -21.02
CA HIS A 37 36.30 -3.90 -20.47
C HIS A 37 36.12 -5.23 -21.20
N PRO A 38 37.16 -6.09 -21.26
CA PRO A 38 36.99 -7.47 -21.71
C PRO A 38 36.16 -8.23 -20.66
N PRO A 39 35.51 -9.36 -21.04
CA PRO A 39 34.78 -10.20 -20.11
C PRO A 39 35.63 -10.62 -18.89
N ILE A 40 35.08 -10.47 -17.69
CA ILE A 40 35.80 -10.65 -16.42
C ILE A 40 35.23 -11.87 -15.70
N PRO A 41 36.01 -12.94 -15.50
CA PRO A 41 35.55 -14.10 -14.74
C PRO A 41 35.18 -13.72 -13.30
N MET A 42 33.98 -14.12 -12.88
CA MET A 42 33.55 -13.96 -11.50
C MET A 42 34.26 -14.99 -10.60
N ARG A 43 34.86 -14.52 -9.51
CA ARG A 43 35.58 -15.39 -8.55
C ARG A 43 34.60 -15.91 -7.51
N PRO A 44 34.51 -17.25 -7.33
CA PRO A 44 33.74 -17.80 -6.21
C PRO A 44 34.24 -17.28 -4.88
N GLY A 45 33.30 -16.81 -4.05
CA GLY A 45 33.53 -16.36 -2.67
C GLY A 45 32.85 -17.29 -1.67
N PRO A 46 32.86 -16.93 -0.37
CA PRO A 46 32.14 -17.67 0.63
C PRO A 46 30.62 -17.58 0.45
N ASP A 47 29.89 -18.53 1.02
CA ASP A 47 28.43 -18.52 1.16
C ASP A 47 27.65 -18.43 -0.18
N GLY A 48 28.26 -18.93 -1.27
CA GLY A 48 27.63 -18.95 -2.59
C GLY A 48 27.72 -17.63 -3.37
N PHE A 49 28.45 -16.63 -2.89
CA PHE A 49 28.70 -15.41 -3.63
C PHE A 49 29.78 -15.60 -4.70
N ALA A 50 29.60 -14.90 -5.82
CA ALA A 50 30.62 -14.64 -6.82
C ALA A 50 30.95 -13.15 -6.85
N GLN A 51 32.22 -12.80 -7.07
CA GLN A 51 32.64 -11.39 -6.99
C GLN A 51 33.73 -11.06 -8.04
N ALA A 52 33.73 -9.79 -8.49
CA ALA A 52 34.82 -9.18 -9.24
C ALA A 52 35.00 -7.73 -8.82
N ASP A 53 36.25 -7.25 -8.84
CA ASP A 53 36.59 -5.86 -8.58
C ASP A 53 37.09 -5.25 -9.90
N VAL A 54 36.51 -4.13 -10.36
CA VAL A 54 36.77 -3.50 -11.66
C VAL A 54 36.97 -2.01 -11.48
N ASP A 55 37.98 -1.45 -12.16
CA ASP A 55 38.17 0.01 -12.23
C ASP A 55 37.18 0.60 -13.24
N CYS A 56 36.00 0.96 -12.74
CA CYS A 56 34.97 1.60 -13.55
C CYS A 56 34.19 2.63 -12.71
N PRO A 57 33.79 3.77 -13.32
CA PRO A 57 33.07 4.83 -12.63
C PRO A 57 31.58 4.52 -12.48
N ALA A 58 30.89 5.31 -11.67
CA ALA A 58 29.45 5.44 -11.73
C ALA A 58 28.99 5.82 -13.16
N GLY A 59 27.87 5.29 -13.61
CA GLY A 59 27.37 5.40 -14.98
C GLY A 59 27.84 4.28 -15.91
N ALA A 60 28.82 3.45 -15.52
CA ALA A 60 29.23 2.31 -16.32
C ALA A 60 28.10 1.26 -16.40
N ARG A 61 27.85 0.76 -17.61
CA ARG A 61 26.88 -0.31 -17.87
C ARG A 61 27.51 -1.66 -17.64
N TYR A 62 26.74 -2.61 -17.11
CA TYR A 62 27.20 -3.96 -16.88
C TYR A 62 26.06 -4.98 -16.87
N HIS A 63 26.40 -6.22 -17.16
CA HIS A 63 25.54 -7.38 -16.99
C HIS A 63 26.36 -8.62 -16.64
N TYR A 64 25.66 -9.68 -16.26
CA TYR A 64 26.28 -10.99 -16.10
C TYR A 64 25.94 -11.88 -17.29
N ARG A 65 26.86 -12.81 -17.62
CA ARG A 65 26.62 -13.81 -18.66
C ARG A 65 27.01 -15.20 -18.18
N LEU A 66 26.10 -16.15 -18.39
CA LEU A 66 26.31 -17.57 -18.12
C LEU A 66 27.08 -18.24 -19.28
N ASP A 67 27.57 -19.46 -19.07
CA ASP A 67 28.33 -20.22 -20.05
C ASP A 67 27.50 -20.70 -21.27
N ASP A 68 26.17 -20.79 -21.11
CA ASP A 68 25.25 -21.08 -22.22
C ASP A 68 24.93 -19.83 -23.07
N GLY A 69 25.50 -18.68 -22.73
CA GLY A 69 25.31 -17.41 -23.42
C GLY A 69 24.16 -16.57 -22.91
N THR A 70 23.41 -17.00 -21.89
CA THR A 70 22.34 -16.20 -21.28
C THR A 70 22.92 -14.95 -20.66
N VAL A 71 22.45 -13.79 -21.13
CA VAL A 71 22.75 -12.46 -20.57
C VAL A 71 21.66 -12.09 -19.59
N MET A 72 22.03 -11.54 -18.45
CA MET A 72 21.11 -11.19 -17.38
C MET A 72 21.55 -9.95 -16.63
N PRO A 73 20.62 -9.07 -16.20
CA PRO A 73 20.92 -7.94 -15.31
C PRO A 73 21.34 -8.43 -13.92
N ASP A 74 21.82 -7.50 -13.12
CA ASP A 74 22.05 -7.72 -11.70
C ASP A 74 20.70 -7.70 -10.94
N PRO A 75 20.33 -8.73 -10.17
CA PRO A 75 19.10 -8.75 -9.39
C PRO A 75 19.06 -7.63 -8.32
N ALA A 76 20.23 -7.09 -7.95
CA ALA A 76 20.38 -5.92 -7.08
C ALA A 76 20.78 -4.66 -7.87
N SER A 77 20.43 -4.59 -9.15
CA SER A 77 20.60 -3.38 -9.95
C SER A 77 19.92 -2.19 -9.29
N ARG A 78 20.60 -1.04 -9.30
CA ARG A 78 20.08 0.21 -8.72
C ARG A 78 19.58 1.19 -9.79
N LEU A 79 19.83 0.87 -11.05
CA LEU A 79 19.35 1.59 -12.23
C LEU A 79 19.49 0.66 -13.43
N GLN A 80 18.49 0.59 -14.28
CA GLN A 80 18.53 -0.12 -15.56
C GLN A 80 18.76 0.87 -16.71
N ASP A 81 19.44 0.40 -17.75
CA ASP A 81 19.51 1.07 -19.04
C ASP A 81 18.44 0.45 -19.97
N GLY A 82 17.24 1.02 -19.91
CA GLY A 82 16.07 0.51 -20.62
C GLY A 82 15.12 -0.29 -19.72
N ASP A 83 14.87 -1.54 -20.06
CA ASP A 83 13.90 -2.43 -19.44
C ASP A 83 14.60 -3.55 -18.64
N VAL A 84 13.84 -4.41 -17.98
CA VAL A 84 14.27 -5.54 -17.12
C VAL A 84 15.28 -6.49 -17.76
N HIS A 85 15.40 -6.51 -19.08
CA HIS A 85 16.39 -7.28 -19.85
C HIS A 85 17.63 -6.47 -20.22
N GLY A 86 17.64 -5.17 -19.91
CA GLY A 86 18.74 -4.26 -20.24
C GLY A 86 19.95 -4.43 -19.34
N ASP A 87 20.95 -3.59 -19.58
CA ASP A 87 22.14 -3.53 -18.75
C ASP A 87 21.83 -2.84 -17.41
N SER A 88 22.41 -3.33 -16.34
CA SER A 88 22.46 -2.62 -15.08
C SER A 88 23.48 -1.49 -15.13
N VAL A 89 23.23 -0.41 -14.38
CA VAL A 89 24.10 0.76 -14.35
C VAL A 89 24.69 0.94 -12.95
N VAL A 90 26.00 1.19 -12.87
CA VAL A 90 26.68 1.50 -11.61
C VAL A 90 26.19 2.85 -11.07
N VAL A 91 25.58 2.88 -9.90
CA VAL A 91 25.12 4.09 -9.23
C VAL A 91 26.02 4.42 -8.04
N ALA A 92 26.44 5.70 -7.92
CA ALA A 92 27.18 6.16 -6.76
C ALA A 92 26.23 6.39 -5.57
N PRO A 93 26.33 5.64 -4.48
CA PRO A 93 25.48 5.86 -3.31
C PRO A 93 25.82 7.22 -2.66
N GLY A 94 24.81 7.88 -2.09
CA GLY A 94 24.98 9.13 -1.37
C GLY A 94 25.38 10.34 -2.22
N ALA A 95 25.30 10.25 -3.57
CA ALA A 95 25.66 11.37 -4.47
C ALA A 95 24.61 12.49 -4.45
N TYR A 96 23.35 12.17 -4.18
CA TYR A 96 22.27 13.14 -4.13
C TYR A 96 22.44 14.09 -2.93
N ARG A 97 22.25 15.39 -3.15
CA ARG A 97 22.32 16.42 -2.10
C ARG A 97 20.92 16.80 -1.63
N TRP A 98 20.53 16.25 -0.48
CA TRP A 98 19.26 16.55 0.16
C TRP A 98 19.15 18.02 0.55
N ARG A 99 18.03 18.65 0.22
CA ARG A 99 17.69 20.03 0.59
C ARG A 99 17.16 20.12 2.02
N HIS A 100 16.52 19.04 2.49
CA HIS A 100 15.94 18.93 3.83
C HIS A 100 16.60 17.79 4.63
N PRO A 101 17.93 17.88 4.89
CA PRO A 101 18.66 16.81 5.59
C PRO A 101 18.21 16.63 7.05
N GLU A 102 17.59 17.67 7.65
CA GLU A 102 17.05 17.69 9.00
C GLU A 102 15.72 16.95 9.16
N TRP A 103 15.09 16.56 8.07
CA TRP A 103 13.82 15.83 8.12
C TRP A 103 13.97 14.49 8.83
N THR A 104 13.11 14.26 9.85
CA THR A 104 13.13 13.04 10.67
C THR A 104 11.84 12.21 10.55
N GLY A 105 10.92 12.59 9.67
CA GLY A 105 9.60 11.97 9.56
C GLY A 105 8.54 12.63 10.44
N ARG A 106 7.39 11.99 10.56
CA ARG A 106 6.24 12.41 11.39
C ARG A 106 5.81 11.27 12.30
N PRO A 107 5.25 11.56 13.51
CA PRO A 107 4.58 10.53 14.31
C PRO A 107 3.49 9.80 13.52
N TRP A 108 3.31 8.50 13.80
CA TRP A 108 2.33 7.68 13.10
C TRP A 108 0.90 8.20 13.23
N GLU A 109 0.54 8.72 14.38
CA GLU A 109 -0.77 9.27 14.70
C GLU A 109 -1.16 10.50 13.85
N ASP A 110 -0.16 11.21 13.31
CA ASP A 110 -0.36 12.36 12.42
C ASP A 110 -0.63 11.93 10.97
N THR A 111 -0.57 10.63 10.69
CA THR A 111 -0.59 10.12 9.31
C THR A 111 -1.98 10.19 8.69
N VAL A 112 -2.02 10.73 7.48
CA VAL A 112 -3.10 10.62 6.50
C VAL A 112 -2.45 10.19 5.20
N ILE A 113 -2.73 8.96 4.76
CA ILE A 113 -2.10 8.34 3.60
C ILE A 113 -2.85 8.74 2.32
N TYR A 114 -2.10 9.04 1.27
CA TYR A 114 -2.61 9.19 -0.09
C TYR A 114 -1.90 8.19 -0.99
N GLU A 115 -2.61 7.13 -1.38
CA GLU A 115 -2.10 6.09 -2.25
C GLU A 115 -2.14 6.54 -3.71
N VAL A 116 -1.03 6.39 -4.43
CA VAL A 116 -0.90 6.91 -5.79
C VAL A 116 0.00 6.04 -6.68
N HIS A 117 -0.40 5.89 -7.94
CA HIS A 117 0.39 5.30 -9.00
C HIS A 117 1.24 6.37 -9.70
N ALA A 118 2.58 6.22 -9.63
CA ALA A 118 3.52 7.23 -10.14
C ALA A 118 3.34 7.50 -11.65
N GLY A 119 3.19 6.46 -12.47
CA GLY A 119 3.03 6.60 -13.91
C GLY A 119 1.78 7.39 -14.31
N LEU A 120 0.62 7.09 -13.72
CA LEU A 120 -0.63 7.81 -13.97
C LEU A 120 -0.54 9.29 -13.56
N ALA A 121 0.29 9.61 -12.57
CA ALA A 121 0.54 10.99 -12.16
C ALA A 121 1.45 11.77 -13.12
N GLY A 122 2.06 11.10 -14.12
CA GLY A 122 3.04 11.68 -15.03
C GLY A 122 4.48 11.52 -14.54
N GLY A 123 4.77 10.43 -13.86
CA GLY A 123 6.06 10.12 -13.26
C GLY A 123 6.34 10.95 -11.99
N TYR A 124 7.58 10.88 -11.52
CA TYR A 124 7.99 11.63 -10.32
C TYR A 124 7.83 13.15 -10.48
N ALA A 125 8.06 13.69 -11.67
CA ALA A 125 7.87 15.10 -11.96
C ALA A 125 6.41 15.54 -11.86
N GLY A 126 5.49 14.72 -12.35
CA GLY A 126 4.05 14.96 -12.24
C GLY A 126 3.54 14.90 -10.80
N LEU A 127 4.09 13.98 -9.99
CA LEU A 127 3.81 13.92 -8.55
C LEU A 127 4.31 15.17 -7.82
N ILE A 128 5.54 15.63 -8.09
CA ILE A 128 6.08 16.87 -7.49
C ILE A 128 5.13 18.05 -7.72
N ALA A 129 4.56 18.17 -8.91
CA ALA A 129 3.63 19.25 -9.23
C ALA A 129 2.31 19.19 -8.43
N ARG A 130 1.92 18.02 -7.91
CA ARG A 130 0.70 17.80 -7.11
C ARG A 130 0.91 17.96 -5.61
N LEU A 131 2.14 17.80 -5.12
CA LEU A 131 2.43 17.82 -3.68
C LEU A 131 1.89 19.05 -2.95
N PRO A 132 1.99 20.30 -3.48
CA PRO A 132 1.45 21.47 -2.77
C PRO A 132 -0.07 21.39 -2.53
N GLU A 133 -0.84 20.94 -3.52
CA GLU A 133 -2.31 20.79 -3.39
C GLU A 133 -2.67 19.72 -2.34
N LEU A 134 -1.96 18.58 -2.35
CA LEU A 134 -2.16 17.50 -1.38
C LEU A 134 -1.78 17.93 0.04
N ALA A 135 -0.66 18.63 0.21
CA ALA A 135 -0.24 19.16 1.52
C ALA A 135 -1.25 20.20 2.06
N ASP A 136 -1.70 21.13 1.22
CA ASP A 136 -2.69 22.15 1.60
C ASP A 136 -4.04 21.53 1.98
N MET A 137 -4.41 20.41 1.37
CA MET A 137 -5.60 19.63 1.72
C MET A 137 -5.46 18.99 3.12
N GLY A 138 -4.25 18.62 3.53
CA GLY A 138 -3.97 17.96 4.81
C GLY A 138 -3.49 16.51 4.70
N ILE A 139 -3.06 16.07 3.50
CA ILE A 139 -2.33 14.82 3.32
C ILE A 139 -0.95 14.97 3.96
N THR A 140 -0.53 13.96 4.72
CA THR A 140 0.74 13.97 5.45
C THR A 140 1.69 12.85 5.04
N MET A 141 1.19 11.85 4.31
CA MET A 141 1.97 10.71 3.81
C MET A 141 1.56 10.39 2.38
N LEU A 142 2.50 10.44 1.45
CA LEU A 142 2.30 9.92 0.10
C LEU A 142 2.71 8.44 0.10
N GLU A 143 1.83 7.54 -0.33
CA GLU A 143 2.17 6.13 -0.51
C GLU A 143 2.27 5.82 -2.00
N LEU A 144 3.47 5.48 -2.46
CA LEU A 144 3.70 5.08 -3.83
C LEU A 144 3.37 3.61 -4.00
N MET A 145 2.49 3.27 -4.94
CA MET A 145 2.39 1.90 -5.45
C MET A 145 3.77 1.41 -5.91
N PRO A 146 4.01 0.08 -6.00
CA PRO A 146 5.35 -0.44 -6.21
C PRO A 146 6.06 0.18 -7.42
N ILE A 147 7.34 0.47 -7.26
CA ILE A 147 8.18 1.12 -8.28
C ILE A 147 9.40 0.29 -8.69
N ALA A 148 9.52 -0.95 -8.21
CA ALA A 148 10.58 -1.85 -8.66
C ALA A 148 10.47 -2.11 -10.16
N ASP A 149 11.60 -2.16 -10.86
CA ASP A 149 11.68 -2.28 -12.32
C ASP A 149 10.91 -3.50 -12.82
N PHE A 150 9.98 -3.27 -13.75
CA PHE A 150 9.03 -4.22 -14.30
C PHE A 150 9.07 -4.21 -15.85
N PRO A 151 8.59 -5.26 -16.55
CA PRO A 151 8.58 -5.31 -18.01
C PRO A 151 7.69 -4.23 -18.64
N GLY A 152 8.24 -3.50 -19.60
CA GLY A 152 7.53 -2.47 -20.36
C GLY A 152 7.51 -1.12 -19.67
N ASP A 153 6.45 -0.33 -19.92
CA ASP A 153 6.35 1.06 -19.48
C ASP A 153 5.09 1.37 -18.67
N ARG A 154 4.20 0.38 -18.47
CA ARG A 154 2.92 0.51 -17.76
C ARG A 154 2.63 -0.75 -16.97
N ASN A 155 2.66 -0.67 -15.66
CA ASN A 155 2.33 -1.77 -14.76
C ASN A 155 1.82 -1.18 -13.44
N TRP A 156 0.99 -1.90 -12.71
CA TRP A 156 0.68 -1.52 -11.33
C TRP A 156 1.91 -1.49 -10.43
N GLY A 157 2.98 -2.22 -10.83
CA GLY A 157 4.24 -2.36 -10.11
C GLY A 157 4.41 -3.71 -9.41
N TYR A 158 3.38 -4.56 -9.38
CA TYR A 158 3.43 -5.87 -8.71
C TYR A 158 4.09 -6.97 -9.57
N ASP A 159 4.48 -6.68 -10.81
CA ASP A 159 5.30 -7.55 -11.65
C ASP A 159 6.80 -7.17 -11.62
N GLY A 160 7.23 -6.43 -10.62
CA GLY A 160 8.63 -6.02 -10.45
C GLY A 160 9.58 -7.21 -10.29
N VAL A 161 10.77 -7.12 -10.90
CA VAL A 161 11.79 -8.18 -10.85
C VAL A 161 13.16 -7.70 -10.38
N LEU A 162 13.41 -6.40 -10.37
CA LEU A 162 14.66 -5.79 -9.91
C LEU A 162 14.38 -4.89 -8.70
N ALA A 163 14.26 -5.51 -7.54
CA ALA A 163 13.76 -4.89 -6.32
C ALA A 163 14.52 -3.64 -5.83
N TYR A 164 15.75 -3.40 -6.30
CA TYR A 164 16.59 -2.24 -5.93
C TYR A 164 16.58 -1.12 -6.96
N ALA A 165 16.05 -1.35 -8.18
CA ALA A 165 15.98 -0.34 -9.22
C ALA A 165 14.60 0.29 -9.26
N PRO A 166 14.45 1.62 -9.11
CA PRO A 166 13.20 2.27 -9.46
C PRO A 166 13.02 2.22 -10.98
N ASP A 167 11.80 1.93 -11.43
CA ASP A 167 11.47 1.82 -12.84
C ASP A 167 11.73 3.12 -13.60
N THR A 168 12.42 3.02 -14.73
CA THR A 168 12.84 4.17 -15.53
C THR A 168 11.68 4.86 -16.26
N ALA A 169 10.53 4.20 -16.43
CA ALA A 169 9.32 4.83 -16.98
C ALA A 169 8.79 5.96 -16.09
N TYR A 170 9.12 5.98 -14.80
CA TYR A 170 8.68 7.02 -13.87
C TYR A 170 9.68 8.16 -13.71
N GLY A 171 10.93 7.97 -14.13
CA GLY A 171 12.03 8.91 -14.02
C GLY A 171 13.31 8.27 -13.46
N SER A 172 14.37 9.07 -13.31
CA SER A 172 15.65 8.61 -12.78
C SER A 172 15.62 8.40 -11.26
N PRO A 173 16.60 7.67 -10.68
CA PRO A 173 16.80 7.60 -9.23
C PRO A 173 16.89 8.97 -8.55
N ASP A 174 17.50 9.96 -9.19
CA ASP A 174 17.61 11.31 -8.65
C ASP A 174 16.27 12.06 -8.72
N ASP A 175 15.41 11.78 -9.72
CA ASP A 175 14.05 12.33 -9.78
C ASP A 175 13.18 11.78 -8.64
N LEU A 176 13.31 10.49 -8.30
CA LEU A 176 12.65 9.91 -7.14
C LEU A 176 13.12 10.55 -5.82
N LYS A 177 14.44 10.74 -5.66
CA LYS A 177 14.99 11.45 -4.49
C LYS A 177 14.50 12.90 -4.43
N ASN A 178 14.37 13.57 -5.58
CA ASN A 178 13.82 14.91 -5.67
C ASN A 178 12.32 14.96 -5.28
N LEU A 179 11.53 13.95 -5.64
CA LEU A 179 10.14 13.82 -5.20
C LEU A 179 10.08 13.75 -3.67
N ILE A 180 10.86 12.84 -3.06
CA ILE A 180 10.88 12.63 -1.61
C ILE A 180 11.35 13.90 -0.89
N ASP A 181 12.43 14.51 -1.35
CA ASP A 181 12.96 15.75 -0.79
C ASP A 181 11.97 16.93 -0.91
N SER A 182 11.19 16.97 -2.01
CA SER A 182 10.14 17.97 -2.19
C SER A 182 8.95 17.75 -1.24
N ALA A 183 8.56 16.49 -1.01
CA ALA A 183 7.55 16.13 -0.04
C ALA A 183 7.96 16.51 1.39
N HIS A 184 9.21 16.19 1.77
CA HIS A 184 9.80 16.57 3.06
C HIS A 184 9.77 18.08 3.28
N GLY A 185 10.06 18.87 2.23
CA GLY A 185 9.99 20.35 2.27
C GLY A 185 8.59 20.89 2.53
N LEU A 186 7.55 20.12 2.26
CA LEU A 186 6.15 20.44 2.54
C LEU A 186 5.64 19.82 3.86
N GLY A 187 6.52 19.14 4.60
CA GLY A 187 6.16 18.44 5.83
C GLY A 187 5.38 17.14 5.59
N MET A 188 5.48 16.54 4.40
CA MET A 188 4.90 15.26 4.04
C MET A 188 5.96 14.17 4.07
N GLY A 189 5.63 13.01 4.65
CA GLY A 189 6.41 11.78 4.48
C GLY A 189 6.10 11.09 3.16
N VAL A 190 6.95 10.15 2.77
CA VAL A 190 6.73 9.26 1.61
C VAL A 190 6.92 7.81 2.03
N MET A 191 5.94 6.97 1.77
CA MET A 191 5.94 5.52 1.99
C MET A 191 6.05 4.81 0.65
N LEU A 192 6.70 3.65 0.64
CA LEU A 192 6.81 2.81 -0.54
C LEU A 192 6.10 1.47 -0.30
N ASP A 193 5.28 1.07 -1.23
CA ASP A 193 4.76 -0.28 -1.31
C ASP A 193 5.84 -1.22 -1.89
N VAL A 194 6.20 -2.27 -1.14
CA VAL A 194 7.26 -3.22 -1.49
C VAL A 194 6.73 -4.65 -1.60
N VAL A 195 7.08 -5.31 -2.69
CA VAL A 195 6.66 -6.66 -3.00
C VAL A 195 7.77 -7.64 -2.62
N TYR A 196 7.63 -8.32 -1.48
CA TYR A 196 8.64 -9.28 -0.98
C TYR A 196 8.11 -10.72 -0.97
N ASN A 197 6.89 -10.93 -1.42
CA ASN A 197 6.26 -12.26 -1.45
C ASN A 197 6.50 -13.01 -2.77
N HIS A 198 6.79 -12.31 -3.88
CA HIS A 198 7.02 -12.89 -5.21
C HIS A 198 7.85 -11.95 -6.10
N PHE A 199 8.18 -12.42 -7.30
CA PHE A 199 8.72 -11.63 -8.42
C PHE A 199 7.79 -11.75 -9.61
N GLY A 200 7.81 -10.77 -10.49
CA GLY A 200 7.11 -10.80 -11.75
C GLY A 200 7.53 -11.99 -12.65
N PRO A 201 6.70 -12.33 -13.64
CA PRO A 201 6.89 -13.51 -14.49
C PRO A 201 7.94 -13.33 -15.58
N ASP A 202 8.33 -12.08 -15.91
CA ASP A 202 9.27 -11.75 -16.98
C ASP A 202 10.45 -10.94 -16.45
N GLY A 203 11.68 -11.26 -16.86
CA GLY A 203 12.91 -10.61 -16.40
C GLY A 203 13.52 -11.21 -15.12
N ASN A 204 12.91 -12.21 -14.49
CA ASN A 204 13.46 -12.89 -13.33
C ASN A 204 14.39 -14.06 -13.74
N TYR A 205 15.69 -13.84 -13.67
CA TYR A 205 16.72 -14.83 -14.00
C TYR A 205 17.26 -15.62 -12.81
N LEU A 206 16.77 -15.37 -11.58
CA LEU A 206 17.31 -15.98 -10.34
C LEU A 206 17.37 -17.52 -10.39
N SER A 207 16.37 -18.17 -10.98
CA SER A 207 16.33 -19.62 -11.08
C SER A 207 17.49 -20.23 -11.89
N ALA A 208 18.11 -19.47 -12.80
CA ALA A 208 19.20 -19.95 -13.65
C ALA A 208 20.53 -20.09 -12.90
N TYR A 209 20.76 -19.31 -11.83
CA TYR A 209 22.03 -19.27 -11.12
C TYR A 209 21.90 -19.28 -9.60
N ALA A 210 20.71 -19.04 -9.08
CA ALA A 210 20.41 -18.98 -7.65
C ALA A 210 19.15 -19.80 -7.31
N ALA A 211 19.03 -21.01 -7.84
CA ALA A 211 17.85 -21.88 -7.64
C ALA A 211 17.39 -21.98 -6.16
N PRO A 212 18.28 -22.00 -5.13
CA PRO A 212 17.84 -21.97 -3.73
C PRO A 212 17.18 -20.67 -3.27
N PHE A 213 17.04 -19.67 -4.14
CA PHE A 213 16.26 -18.47 -3.84
C PHE A 213 14.78 -18.80 -3.66
N PHE A 214 14.34 -19.88 -4.28
CA PHE A 214 12.95 -20.32 -4.27
C PHE A 214 12.78 -21.66 -3.58
N ARG A 215 11.62 -21.85 -2.97
CA ARG A 215 11.21 -23.12 -2.37
C ARG A 215 10.72 -24.07 -3.47
N THR A 216 11.00 -25.38 -3.27
CA THR A 216 10.54 -26.44 -4.18
C THR A 216 9.32 -27.19 -3.61
N ASP A 217 8.88 -26.84 -2.40
CA ASP A 217 7.84 -27.54 -1.65
C ASP A 217 6.61 -26.67 -1.37
N ILE A 218 6.65 -25.38 -1.75
CA ILE A 218 5.53 -24.43 -1.62
C ILE A 218 5.40 -23.63 -2.91
N ASP A 219 4.22 -23.68 -3.51
CA ASP A 219 3.80 -22.80 -4.60
C ASP A 219 2.84 -21.74 -4.05
N THR A 220 2.94 -20.53 -4.59
CA THR A 220 2.00 -19.42 -4.36
C THR A 220 1.21 -19.15 -5.63
N PRO A 221 0.14 -18.33 -5.58
CA PRO A 221 -0.56 -17.91 -6.80
C PRO A 221 0.34 -17.24 -7.85
N TRP A 222 1.49 -16.69 -7.44
CA TRP A 222 2.45 -15.99 -8.29
C TRP A 222 3.70 -16.82 -8.64
N GLY A 223 3.74 -18.11 -8.29
CA GLY A 223 4.85 -19.03 -8.57
C GLY A 223 5.48 -19.61 -7.30
N ALA A 224 6.70 -20.13 -7.41
CA ALA A 224 7.41 -20.73 -6.29
C ALA A 224 7.68 -19.70 -5.18
N ALA A 225 7.39 -20.07 -3.93
CA ALA A 225 7.62 -19.20 -2.78
C ALA A 225 9.11 -18.85 -2.60
N ILE A 226 9.39 -17.63 -2.16
CA ILE A 226 10.76 -17.19 -1.81
C ILE A 226 11.23 -17.93 -0.56
N ASP A 227 12.47 -18.39 -0.54
CA ASP A 227 13.03 -19.17 0.58
C ASP A 227 13.82 -18.30 1.56
N PHE A 228 13.11 -17.62 2.45
CA PHE A 228 13.73 -16.80 3.50
C PHE A 228 14.55 -17.57 4.54
N ARG A 229 14.56 -18.92 4.53
CA ARG A 229 15.46 -19.75 5.34
C ARG A 229 16.91 -19.65 4.87
N GLN A 230 17.13 -19.24 3.61
CA GLN A 230 18.47 -18.97 3.09
C GLN A 230 18.96 -17.62 3.62
N ALA A 231 20.11 -17.61 4.28
CA ALA A 231 20.66 -16.39 4.87
C ALA A 231 20.88 -15.27 3.84
N ALA A 232 21.31 -15.62 2.61
CA ALA A 232 21.50 -14.66 1.54
C ALA A 232 20.16 -14.07 1.04
N VAL A 233 19.11 -14.88 0.93
CA VAL A 233 17.78 -14.43 0.52
C VAL A 233 17.17 -13.51 1.58
N SER A 234 17.24 -13.92 2.85
CA SER A 234 16.84 -13.09 3.98
C SER A 234 17.58 -11.75 3.99
N ALA A 235 18.91 -11.77 3.78
CA ALA A 235 19.73 -10.55 3.72
C ALA A 235 19.37 -9.68 2.51
N PHE A 236 19.07 -10.27 1.34
CA PHE A 236 18.70 -9.52 0.14
C PHE A 236 17.51 -8.58 0.38
N PHE A 237 16.43 -9.07 0.97
CA PHE A 237 15.25 -8.25 1.22
C PHE A 237 15.40 -7.33 2.45
N LYS A 238 16.14 -7.74 3.49
CA LYS A 238 16.47 -6.87 4.63
C LYS A 238 17.31 -5.66 4.20
N GLU A 239 18.32 -5.90 3.36
CA GLU A 239 19.16 -4.83 2.81
C GLU A 239 18.38 -3.95 1.81
N ASN A 240 17.43 -4.52 1.07
CA ASN A 240 16.54 -3.77 0.20
C ASN A 240 15.65 -2.81 0.99
N ALA A 241 15.00 -3.28 2.05
CA ALA A 241 14.22 -2.42 2.93
C ALA A 241 15.06 -1.27 3.49
N LEU A 242 16.25 -1.58 4.00
CA LEU A 242 17.18 -0.57 4.51
C LEU A 242 17.63 0.41 3.42
N TYR A 243 17.85 -0.06 2.19
CA TYR A 243 18.22 0.76 1.04
C TYR A 243 17.16 1.82 0.73
N TRP A 244 15.89 1.44 0.64
CA TRP A 244 14.80 2.39 0.44
C TRP A 244 14.69 3.39 1.59
N LEU A 245 14.82 2.94 2.83
CA LEU A 245 14.69 3.78 4.01
C LEU A 245 15.91 4.71 4.23
N THR A 246 17.09 4.37 3.74
CA THR A 246 18.31 5.16 4.01
C THR A 246 18.85 5.90 2.80
N GLU A 247 18.99 5.26 1.64
CA GLU A 247 19.48 5.89 0.42
C GLU A 247 18.45 6.82 -0.20
N TYR A 248 17.17 6.41 -0.23
CA TYR A 248 16.07 7.25 -0.72
C TYR A 248 15.34 8.01 0.38
N ARG A 249 15.59 7.66 1.65
CA ARG A 249 14.97 8.31 2.79
C ARG A 249 13.45 8.23 2.81
N PHE A 250 12.87 7.16 2.30
CA PHE A 250 11.46 6.87 2.54
C PHE A 250 11.17 6.85 4.05
N ASP A 251 9.98 7.30 4.43
CA ASP A 251 9.53 7.39 5.82
C ASP A 251 8.72 6.15 6.25
N GLY A 252 8.51 5.22 5.35
CA GLY A 252 7.86 3.96 5.66
C GLY A 252 7.84 2.99 4.49
N LEU A 253 7.48 1.74 4.80
CA LEU A 253 7.23 0.69 3.83
C LEU A 253 5.87 0.05 4.12
N ARG A 254 5.06 -0.16 3.08
CA ARG A 254 3.92 -1.07 3.12
C ARG A 254 4.35 -2.38 2.48
N LEU A 255 4.23 -3.48 3.20
CA LEU A 255 4.64 -4.80 2.72
C LEU A 255 3.42 -5.52 2.13
N ASP A 256 3.50 -5.80 0.84
CA ASP A 256 2.49 -6.48 0.05
C ASP A 256 2.29 -7.93 0.50
N ALA A 257 1.05 -8.37 0.60
CA ALA A 257 0.61 -9.76 0.77
C ALA A 257 1.48 -10.60 1.72
N VAL A 258 1.78 -10.09 2.92
CA VAL A 258 2.68 -10.80 3.86
C VAL A 258 2.14 -12.17 4.30
N HIS A 259 0.85 -12.42 4.14
CA HIS A 259 0.24 -13.73 4.37
C HIS A 259 0.74 -14.81 3.38
N ALA A 260 1.21 -14.42 2.21
CA ALA A 260 1.80 -15.31 1.21
C ALA A 260 3.29 -15.61 1.47
N ILE A 261 3.94 -14.90 2.40
CA ILE A 261 5.34 -15.15 2.77
C ILE A 261 5.44 -16.44 3.58
N ALA A 262 6.16 -17.42 3.05
CA ALA A 262 6.41 -18.67 3.74
C ALA A 262 7.47 -18.48 4.86
N GLY A 263 7.04 -18.63 6.12
CA GLY A 263 7.92 -18.42 7.28
C GLY A 263 7.81 -17.00 7.84
N HIS A 264 6.71 -16.75 8.55
CA HIS A 264 6.40 -15.42 9.10
C HIS A 264 7.41 -14.90 10.14
N GLU A 265 8.23 -15.76 10.71
CA GLU A 265 9.32 -15.38 11.61
C GLU A 265 10.28 -14.38 10.95
N TRP A 266 10.44 -14.47 9.63
CA TRP A 266 11.26 -13.55 8.88
C TRP A 266 10.73 -12.09 8.95
N LEU A 267 9.42 -11.89 9.04
CA LEU A 267 8.82 -10.55 9.18
C LEU A 267 9.28 -9.86 10.48
N HIS A 268 9.33 -10.62 11.60
CA HIS A 268 9.86 -10.10 12.86
C HIS A 268 11.36 -9.77 12.76
N GLU A 269 12.12 -10.63 12.06
CA GLU A 269 13.54 -10.38 11.81
C GLU A 269 13.77 -9.15 10.91
N LEU A 270 12.93 -8.93 9.89
CA LEU A 270 12.98 -7.74 9.03
C LEU A 270 12.72 -6.48 9.85
N ALA A 271 11.64 -6.46 10.63
CA ALA A 271 11.30 -5.31 11.46
C ALA A 271 12.41 -4.99 12.46
N GLY A 272 12.93 -6.00 13.17
CA GLY A 272 14.08 -5.85 14.07
C GLY A 272 15.32 -5.31 13.36
N PHE A 273 15.64 -5.84 12.17
CA PHE A 273 16.78 -5.37 11.37
C PHE A 273 16.63 -3.90 10.95
N VAL A 274 15.45 -3.48 10.54
CA VAL A 274 15.18 -2.06 10.20
C VAL A 274 15.38 -1.18 11.44
N ARG A 275 14.80 -1.55 12.60
CA ARG A 275 14.93 -0.78 13.84
C ARG A 275 16.38 -0.66 14.33
N ASP A 276 17.18 -1.71 14.14
CA ASP A 276 18.60 -1.71 14.54
C ASP A 276 19.49 -0.86 13.63
N ASN A 277 19.09 -0.62 12.37
CA ASN A 277 19.94 0.02 11.36
C ASN A 277 19.47 1.41 10.90
N VAL A 278 18.23 1.80 11.20
CA VAL A 278 17.74 3.16 10.99
C VAL A 278 17.93 3.99 12.26
N SER A 279 18.24 5.29 12.14
CA SER A 279 18.37 6.18 13.29
C SER A 279 17.10 6.20 14.13
N ALA A 280 17.21 6.04 15.43
CA ALA A 280 16.09 6.12 16.37
C ALA A 280 15.44 7.52 16.44
N GLU A 281 16.09 8.54 15.89
CA GLU A 281 15.52 9.89 15.76
C GLU A 281 14.55 10.01 14.59
N ARG A 282 14.56 9.04 13.66
CA ARG A 282 13.65 9.02 12.52
C ARG A 282 12.37 8.26 12.83
N HIS A 283 11.25 8.87 12.50
CA HIS A 283 9.95 8.20 12.42
C HIS A 283 9.91 7.41 11.11
N VAL A 284 10.10 6.09 11.20
CA VAL A 284 9.98 5.15 10.07
C VAL A 284 8.90 4.14 10.38
N HIS A 285 7.94 4.00 9.47
CA HIS A 285 6.74 3.22 9.67
C HIS A 285 6.76 1.96 8.81
N LEU A 286 6.43 0.82 9.42
CA LEU A 286 6.27 -0.46 8.74
C LEU A 286 4.80 -0.86 8.81
N VAL A 287 4.16 -0.97 7.66
CA VAL A 287 2.75 -1.31 7.51
C VAL A 287 2.63 -2.62 6.74
N VAL A 288 1.68 -3.46 7.06
CA VAL A 288 1.46 -4.73 6.37
C VAL A 288 0.09 -4.81 5.70
N GLU A 289 0.05 -5.48 4.57
CA GLU A 289 -1.18 -6.06 4.06
C GLU A 289 -1.21 -7.54 4.41
N ASN A 290 -2.22 -7.95 5.17
CA ASN A 290 -2.28 -9.29 5.72
C ASN A 290 -3.72 -9.81 5.80
N ASP A 291 -4.15 -10.57 4.80
CA ASP A 291 -5.48 -11.16 4.75
C ASP A 291 -5.77 -12.15 5.90
N ASP A 292 -4.72 -12.67 6.58
CA ASP A 292 -4.88 -13.54 7.75
C ASP A 292 -5.20 -12.80 9.06
N ASN A 293 -5.21 -11.46 9.09
CA ASN A 293 -5.49 -10.64 10.29
C ASN A 293 -4.66 -11.07 11.52
N ARG A 294 -3.33 -11.03 11.42
CA ARG A 294 -2.42 -11.44 12.50
C ARG A 294 -2.08 -10.28 13.43
N ALA A 295 -2.80 -10.17 14.52
CA ALA A 295 -2.55 -9.16 15.55
C ALA A 295 -1.16 -9.28 16.20
N SER A 296 -0.56 -10.47 16.18
CA SER A 296 0.80 -10.70 16.68
C SER A 296 1.85 -9.84 15.98
N LEU A 297 1.71 -9.55 14.68
CA LEU A 297 2.62 -8.66 13.95
C LEU A 297 2.54 -7.20 14.44
N LEU A 298 1.37 -6.77 14.93
CA LEU A 298 1.12 -5.39 15.36
C LEU A 298 1.47 -5.13 16.83
N ARG A 299 1.98 -6.15 17.55
CA ARG A 299 2.35 -6.01 18.97
C ARG A 299 3.83 -5.67 19.16
N GLY A 300 4.36 -4.76 18.32
CA GLY A 300 5.68 -4.18 18.49
C GLY A 300 6.59 -4.19 17.26
N ASP A 301 6.24 -4.91 16.19
CA ASP A 301 7.07 -5.01 14.99
C ASP A 301 6.61 -4.04 13.89
N PHE A 302 5.30 -3.99 13.65
CA PHE A 302 4.68 -3.15 12.64
C PHE A 302 3.72 -2.15 13.28
N GLU A 303 3.65 -0.95 12.74
CA GLU A 303 2.76 0.11 13.23
C GLU A 303 1.30 -0.20 12.94
N ALA A 304 1.00 -0.73 11.76
CA ALA A 304 -0.38 -0.95 11.34
C ALA A 304 -0.53 -2.02 10.25
N GLN A 305 -1.79 -2.42 10.05
CA GLN A 305 -2.24 -3.26 8.94
C GLN A 305 -3.34 -2.56 8.16
N TRP A 306 -3.35 -2.73 6.83
CA TRP A 306 -4.50 -2.38 5.98
C TRP A 306 -5.72 -3.20 6.40
N ASN A 307 -6.84 -2.52 6.65
CA ASN A 307 -8.04 -3.14 7.23
C ASN A 307 -9.06 -3.49 6.14
N ASP A 308 -8.82 -4.61 5.44
CA ASP A 308 -9.73 -5.12 4.42
C ASP A 308 -11.11 -5.46 4.98
N ASP A 309 -11.20 -5.99 6.22
CA ASP A 309 -12.49 -6.28 6.84
C ASP A 309 -13.36 -5.02 6.92
N ALA A 310 -12.79 -3.89 7.34
CA ALA A 310 -13.53 -2.62 7.42
C ALA A 310 -13.95 -2.12 6.04
N HIS A 311 -13.05 -2.23 5.04
CA HIS A 311 -13.40 -1.94 3.65
C HIS A 311 -14.56 -2.80 3.17
N HIS A 312 -14.48 -4.11 3.31
CA HIS A 312 -15.51 -5.03 2.82
C HIS A 312 -16.89 -4.74 3.43
N VAL A 313 -16.92 -4.47 4.74
CA VAL A 313 -18.16 -4.09 5.44
C VAL A 313 -18.71 -2.77 4.90
N LEU A 314 -17.84 -1.73 4.78
CA LEU A 314 -18.25 -0.41 4.27
C LEU A 314 -18.72 -0.49 2.82
N HIS A 315 -18.01 -1.25 1.98
CA HIS A 315 -18.39 -1.47 0.60
C HIS A 315 -19.80 -2.11 0.51
N HIS A 316 -20.04 -3.19 1.26
CA HIS A 316 -21.37 -3.80 1.31
C HIS A 316 -22.46 -2.84 1.80
N LEU A 317 -22.18 -2.07 2.86
CA LEU A 317 -23.12 -1.05 3.37
C LEU A 317 -23.44 0.04 2.34
N LEU A 318 -22.45 0.44 1.54
CA LEU A 318 -22.60 1.50 0.55
C LEU A 318 -23.28 1.05 -0.73
N THR A 319 -22.93 -0.15 -1.23
CA THR A 319 -23.33 -0.63 -2.57
C THR A 319 -24.41 -1.72 -2.52
N GLY A 320 -24.47 -2.48 -1.45
CA GLY A 320 -25.31 -3.70 -1.34
C GLY A 320 -24.71 -4.93 -2.01
N GLU A 321 -23.49 -4.84 -2.57
CA GLU A 321 -22.81 -6.00 -3.16
C GLU A 321 -22.47 -7.03 -2.08
N SER A 322 -22.75 -8.32 -2.37
CA SER A 322 -22.64 -9.42 -1.40
C SER A 322 -22.11 -10.73 -2.00
N ARG A 323 -21.43 -10.65 -3.17
CA ARG A 323 -20.83 -11.81 -3.84
C ARG A 323 -19.34 -11.92 -3.52
N GLY A 324 -18.76 -13.10 -3.77
CA GLY A 324 -17.35 -13.35 -3.48
C GLY A 324 -17.07 -13.18 -2.00
N TYR A 325 -15.96 -12.54 -1.66
CA TYR A 325 -15.55 -12.30 -0.27
C TYR A 325 -16.48 -11.35 0.50
N TYR A 326 -17.27 -10.49 -0.18
CA TYR A 326 -18.28 -9.65 0.48
C TYR A 326 -19.41 -10.44 1.15
N SER A 327 -19.62 -11.71 0.75
CA SER A 327 -20.65 -12.57 1.35
C SER A 327 -20.46 -12.80 2.86
N ASP A 328 -19.22 -12.79 3.32
CA ASP A 328 -18.86 -12.96 4.73
C ASP A 328 -19.33 -11.79 5.63
N TYR A 329 -19.67 -10.65 5.03
CA TYR A 329 -20.02 -9.42 5.76
C TYR A 329 -21.49 -9.02 5.59
N ALA A 330 -22.27 -9.77 4.79
CA ALA A 330 -23.61 -9.37 4.37
C ALA A 330 -24.71 -9.69 5.41
N GLU A 331 -24.50 -10.63 6.33
CA GLU A 331 -25.54 -11.08 7.26
C GLU A 331 -25.86 -10.03 8.34
N ALA A 332 -24.82 -9.39 8.90
CA ALA A 332 -24.95 -8.40 9.98
C ALA A 332 -23.97 -7.24 9.82
N PRO A 333 -24.07 -6.46 8.73
CA PRO A 333 -23.02 -5.50 8.34
C PRO A 333 -22.82 -4.38 9.37
N ALA A 334 -23.86 -3.89 10.03
CA ALA A 334 -23.71 -2.87 11.06
C ALA A 334 -22.98 -3.38 12.32
N GLN A 335 -23.21 -4.64 12.71
CA GLN A 335 -22.47 -5.29 13.78
C GLN A 335 -20.99 -5.50 13.39
N ALA A 336 -20.76 -5.91 12.15
CA ALA A 336 -19.41 -6.06 11.61
C ALA A 336 -18.65 -4.73 11.60
N LEU A 337 -19.29 -3.63 11.14
CA LEU A 337 -18.70 -2.28 11.18
C LEU A 337 -18.42 -1.83 12.63
N ALA A 338 -19.37 -2.02 13.54
CA ALA A 338 -19.20 -1.71 14.94
C ALA A 338 -17.98 -2.45 15.52
N ARG A 339 -17.81 -3.73 15.17
CA ARG A 339 -16.65 -4.50 15.58
C ARG A 339 -15.33 -3.96 15.00
N CYS A 340 -15.30 -3.59 13.71
CA CYS A 340 -14.12 -2.96 13.11
C CYS A 340 -13.75 -1.66 13.82
N LEU A 341 -14.74 -0.82 14.15
CA LEU A 341 -14.52 0.45 14.83
C LEU A 341 -14.04 0.28 16.28
N ALA A 342 -14.50 -0.78 16.97
CA ALA A 342 -14.16 -1.04 18.36
C ALA A 342 -12.90 -1.90 18.54
N GLU A 343 -12.73 -2.92 17.71
CA GLU A 343 -11.76 -4.00 17.94
C GLU A 343 -10.76 -4.19 16.78
N GLY A 344 -10.87 -3.41 15.70
CA GLY A 344 -9.98 -3.43 14.53
C GLY A 344 -10.58 -4.19 13.36
N TRP A 345 -10.72 -5.52 13.41
CA TRP A 345 -11.29 -6.30 12.33
C TRP A 345 -12.42 -7.24 12.76
N VAL A 346 -13.13 -7.77 11.78
CA VAL A 346 -14.30 -8.67 12.01
C VAL A 346 -13.83 -10.05 12.46
N TYR A 347 -12.87 -10.61 11.72
CA TYR A 347 -12.40 -11.97 11.95
C TYR A 347 -11.26 -12.01 12.95
N GLN A 348 -11.51 -12.60 14.12
CA GLN A 348 -10.58 -12.73 15.23
C GLN A 348 -10.52 -14.18 15.75
N GLY A 349 -10.49 -15.16 14.83
CA GLY A 349 -10.52 -16.60 15.09
C GLY A 349 -11.83 -17.27 14.68
N GLN A 350 -12.83 -16.51 14.20
CA GLN A 350 -14.09 -17.08 13.72
C GLN A 350 -13.90 -17.74 12.35
N PRO A 351 -14.74 -18.75 12.01
CA PRO A 351 -14.72 -19.34 10.68
C PRO A 351 -15.22 -18.35 9.62
N SER A 352 -14.54 -18.26 8.49
CA SER A 352 -14.95 -17.52 7.30
C SER A 352 -15.65 -18.47 6.33
N ALA A 353 -16.90 -18.20 5.98
CA ALA A 353 -17.65 -19.02 5.04
C ALA A 353 -17.03 -19.00 3.65
N TYR A 354 -16.56 -17.83 3.21
CA TYR A 354 -15.85 -17.65 1.94
C TYR A 354 -14.56 -18.50 1.87
N ARG A 355 -13.87 -18.68 2.99
CA ARG A 355 -12.66 -19.52 3.11
C ARG A 355 -12.96 -20.98 3.50
N GLY A 356 -14.12 -21.49 3.14
CA GLY A 356 -14.48 -22.88 3.42
C GLY A 356 -14.61 -23.19 4.92
N ASN A 357 -15.05 -22.23 5.71
CA ASN A 357 -15.19 -22.30 7.16
C ASN A 357 -13.86 -22.49 7.93
N GLN A 358 -12.73 -22.09 7.34
CA GLN A 358 -11.47 -22.05 8.09
C GLN A 358 -11.48 -20.85 9.05
N PRO A 359 -10.89 -21.00 10.26
CA PRO A 359 -10.71 -19.88 11.18
C PRO A 359 -9.83 -18.79 10.53
N ARG A 360 -10.20 -17.51 10.73
CA ARG A 360 -9.45 -16.36 10.25
C ARG A 360 -9.22 -15.36 11.38
N GLY A 361 -8.02 -14.84 11.46
CA GLY A 361 -7.66 -13.74 12.34
C GLY A 361 -7.26 -14.12 13.75
N GLU A 362 -6.64 -13.19 14.42
CA GLU A 362 -6.29 -13.20 15.84
C GLU A 362 -7.04 -12.09 16.57
N ARG A 363 -7.17 -12.21 17.90
CA ARG A 363 -7.78 -11.17 18.73
C ARG A 363 -7.00 -9.86 18.62
N SER A 364 -7.72 -8.76 18.35
CA SER A 364 -7.15 -7.43 18.10
C SER A 364 -7.69 -6.33 19.03
N ALA A 365 -8.64 -6.65 19.91
CA ALA A 365 -9.30 -5.65 20.78
C ALA A 365 -8.36 -4.95 21.78
N ASP A 366 -7.15 -5.44 21.97
CA ASP A 366 -6.10 -4.83 22.81
C ASP A 366 -5.18 -3.87 22.02
N LEU A 367 -5.31 -3.82 20.70
CA LEU A 367 -4.53 -2.93 19.84
C LEU A 367 -5.13 -1.52 19.81
N PRO A 368 -4.30 -0.47 19.69
CA PRO A 368 -4.80 0.89 19.55
C PRO A 368 -5.53 1.06 18.21
N PRO A 369 -6.50 1.97 18.09
CA PRO A 369 -7.16 2.23 16.82
C PRO A 369 -6.21 2.58 15.68
N THR A 370 -5.09 3.22 15.98
CA THR A 370 -4.05 3.60 15.01
C THR A 370 -3.29 2.41 14.41
N ALA A 371 -3.46 1.20 14.95
CA ALA A 371 -2.91 -0.03 14.37
C ALA A 371 -3.66 -0.50 13.10
N PHE A 372 -4.70 0.22 12.68
CA PHE A 372 -5.53 -0.15 11.54
C PHE A 372 -5.59 1.00 10.53
N VAL A 373 -5.25 0.71 9.27
CA VAL A 373 -5.41 1.66 8.17
C VAL A 373 -6.81 1.49 7.60
N LEU A 374 -7.61 2.55 7.65
CA LEU A 374 -9.01 2.56 7.22
C LEU A 374 -9.14 3.24 5.86
N PHE A 375 -9.72 2.54 4.90
CA PHE A 375 -9.96 3.05 3.55
C PHE A 375 -11.34 2.66 3.03
N LEU A 376 -11.89 3.48 2.16
CA LEU A 376 -13.09 3.17 1.36
C LEU A 376 -12.71 2.50 0.05
N GLN A 377 -11.59 2.92 -0.54
CA GLN A 377 -11.02 2.38 -1.77
C GLN A 377 -9.49 2.33 -1.63
N ASN A 378 -8.88 1.43 -2.39
CA ASN A 378 -7.45 1.40 -2.71
C ASN A 378 -7.28 0.86 -4.13
N HIS A 379 -6.04 0.68 -4.58
CA HIS A 379 -5.76 0.14 -5.91
C HIS A 379 -6.38 -1.24 -6.10
N ASP A 380 -6.27 -2.10 -5.09
CA ASP A 380 -6.66 -3.51 -5.14
C ASP A 380 -8.19 -3.67 -5.16
N GLN A 381 -8.88 -3.00 -4.23
CA GLN A 381 -10.33 -3.07 -4.08
C GLN A 381 -11.08 -2.43 -5.27
N THR A 382 -10.47 -1.45 -5.94
CA THR A 382 -11.04 -0.84 -7.14
C THR A 382 -10.60 -1.60 -8.40
N GLY A 383 -9.31 -1.90 -8.54
CA GLY A 383 -8.73 -2.42 -9.77
C GLY A 383 -8.99 -3.91 -10.00
N ASN A 384 -9.28 -4.69 -8.95
CA ASN A 384 -9.72 -6.07 -9.10
C ASN A 384 -11.20 -6.20 -9.51
N ARG A 385 -11.96 -5.11 -9.57
CA ARG A 385 -13.29 -5.13 -10.18
C ARG A 385 -13.17 -5.31 -11.70
N ALA A 386 -14.17 -5.95 -12.29
CA ALA A 386 -14.16 -6.26 -13.73
C ALA A 386 -13.98 -5.03 -14.62
N ARG A 387 -14.48 -3.88 -14.19
CA ARG A 387 -14.42 -2.61 -14.91
C ARG A 387 -13.86 -1.47 -14.07
N GLY A 388 -13.26 -1.76 -12.92
CA GLY A 388 -12.59 -0.79 -12.07
C GLY A 388 -13.49 0.33 -11.56
N GLU A 389 -14.79 0.10 -11.38
CA GLU A 389 -15.76 1.12 -10.99
C GLU A 389 -15.47 1.66 -9.59
N ARG A 390 -15.52 2.99 -9.46
CA ARG A 390 -15.33 3.69 -8.20
C ARG A 390 -16.63 3.82 -7.41
N LEU A 391 -16.52 4.05 -6.10
CA LEU A 391 -17.70 4.26 -5.24
C LEU A 391 -18.58 5.44 -5.68
N THR A 392 -18.03 6.43 -6.32
CA THR A 392 -18.79 7.54 -6.94
C THR A 392 -19.79 7.10 -8.01
N GLU A 393 -19.54 5.95 -8.66
CA GLU A 393 -20.44 5.35 -9.64
C GLU A 393 -21.32 4.25 -9.02
N LEU A 394 -20.88 3.62 -7.93
CA LEU A 394 -21.58 2.49 -7.32
C LEU A 394 -22.59 2.91 -6.25
N VAL A 395 -22.41 4.06 -5.62
CA VAL A 395 -23.25 4.53 -4.52
C VAL A 395 -24.37 5.42 -5.04
N ASP A 396 -25.62 5.02 -4.79
CA ASP A 396 -26.84 5.69 -5.31
C ASP A 396 -26.94 7.17 -4.93
N THR A 397 -26.44 7.57 -3.77
CA THR A 397 -26.56 8.93 -3.27
C THR A 397 -25.20 9.51 -2.84
N PRO A 398 -24.79 10.66 -3.40
CA PRO A 398 -23.55 11.33 -2.96
C PRO A 398 -23.53 11.64 -1.45
N GLN A 399 -24.70 11.84 -0.84
CA GLN A 399 -24.82 12.12 0.58
C GLN A 399 -24.36 10.92 1.44
N ARG A 400 -24.71 9.68 1.05
CA ARG A 400 -24.26 8.46 1.72
C ARG A 400 -22.74 8.31 1.64
N LEU A 401 -22.18 8.56 0.46
CA LEU A 401 -20.73 8.51 0.27
C LEU A 401 -20.01 9.56 1.12
N ARG A 402 -20.54 10.81 1.18
CA ARG A 402 -19.98 11.86 2.08
C ARG A 402 -20.05 11.48 3.56
N ALA A 403 -21.12 10.81 3.99
CA ALA A 403 -21.20 10.31 5.36
C ALA A 403 -20.15 9.23 5.66
N ALA A 404 -19.89 8.34 4.71
CA ALA A 404 -18.85 7.32 4.82
C ALA A 404 -17.44 7.92 4.80
N VAL A 405 -17.17 8.90 3.94
CA VAL A 405 -15.90 9.66 3.91
C VAL A 405 -15.65 10.34 5.25
N ALA A 406 -16.67 11.00 5.83
CA ALA A 406 -16.52 11.60 7.16
C ALA A 406 -16.29 10.55 8.26
N LEU A 407 -16.90 9.36 8.14
CA LEU A 407 -16.62 8.24 9.05
C LEU A 407 -15.16 7.82 8.95
N GLN A 408 -14.65 7.62 7.76
CA GLN A 408 -13.25 7.24 7.50
C GLN A 408 -12.27 8.29 8.02
N LEU A 409 -12.46 9.56 7.65
CA LEU A 409 -11.46 10.60 7.90
C LEU A 409 -11.44 11.10 9.35
N LEU A 410 -12.54 10.97 10.10
CA LEU A 410 -12.61 11.45 11.48
C LEU A 410 -12.48 10.32 12.52
N ALA A 411 -12.50 9.05 12.11
CA ALA A 411 -12.24 7.94 13.02
C ALA A 411 -10.79 7.95 13.52
N PRO A 412 -10.49 7.41 14.72
CA PRO A 412 -9.12 7.34 15.25
C PRO A 412 -8.17 6.45 14.44
N GLN A 413 -8.68 5.57 13.61
CA GLN A 413 -7.89 4.77 12.67
C GLN A 413 -7.13 5.69 11.70
N ILE A 414 -6.03 5.19 11.14
CA ILE A 414 -5.24 5.93 10.15
C ILE A 414 -5.95 5.89 8.79
N PRO A 415 -6.37 7.03 8.23
CA PRO A 415 -7.08 7.03 6.95
C PRO A 415 -6.13 6.88 5.77
N LEU A 416 -6.54 6.07 4.78
CA LEU A 416 -5.93 6.02 3.47
C LEU A 416 -6.94 6.47 2.42
N ILE A 417 -6.54 7.40 1.57
CA ILE A 417 -7.30 7.96 0.46
C ILE A 417 -6.67 7.49 -0.84
N PHE A 418 -7.43 6.85 -1.69
CA PHE A 418 -6.95 6.44 -3.01
C PHE A 418 -7.02 7.60 -4.00
N MET A 419 -6.01 7.77 -4.84
CA MET A 419 -5.90 8.86 -5.82
C MET A 419 -7.20 9.10 -6.60
N GLY A 420 -7.65 10.36 -6.61
CA GLY A 420 -8.88 10.81 -7.27
C GLY A 420 -10.13 10.80 -6.38
N GLU A 421 -10.12 10.16 -5.20
CA GLU A 421 -11.25 10.24 -4.27
C GLU A 421 -11.54 11.68 -3.84
N GLU A 422 -10.49 12.45 -3.61
CA GLU A 422 -10.55 13.86 -3.19
C GLU A 422 -11.24 14.75 -4.22
N ARG A 423 -11.37 14.28 -5.45
CA ARG A 423 -12.04 14.98 -6.55
C ARG A 423 -13.39 14.35 -6.94
N GLY A 424 -13.77 13.27 -6.28
CA GLY A 424 -14.96 12.51 -6.66
C GLY A 424 -14.83 11.88 -8.05
N SER A 425 -13.63 11.43 -8.41
CA SER A 425 -13.33 10.85 -9.73
C SER A 425 -14.27 9.69 -10.05
N ARG A 426 -14.78 9.72 -11.31
CA ARG A 426 -15.56 8.62 -11.91
C ARG A 426 -14.75 7.78 -12.87
N ALA A 427 -13.51 8.21 -13.16
CA ALA A 427 -12.60 7.43 -13.98
C ALA A 427 -12.35 6.07 -13.31
N PRO A 428 -12.51 4.96 -14.02
CA PRO A 428 -12.22 3.64 -13.44
C PRO A 428 -10.74 3.54 -13.10
N PHE A 429 -10.39 2.64 -12.17
CA PHE A 429 -9.03 2.20 -12.02
C PHE A 429 -8.97 0.73 -12.46
N LEU A 430 -8.31 0.48 -13.59
CA LEU A 430 -8.29 -0.82 -14.25
C LEU A 430 -6.96 -1.54 -13.96
N TYR A 431 -6.98 -2.85 -13.99
CA TYR A 431 -5.74 -3.62 -14.02
C TYR A 431 -5.06 -3.46 -15.36
N PHE A 432 -3.81 -3.00 -15.37
CA PHE A 432 -3.02 -2.79 -16.58
C PHE A 432 -1.59 -3.28 -16.45
N THR A 433 -1.06 -3.76 -17.56
CA THR A 433 0.32 -4.22 -17.76
C THR A 433 0.84 -3.73 -19.12
N SER A 434 2.12 -3.93 -19.40
CA SER A 434 2.69 -3.73 -20.74
C SER A 434 3.73 -4.82 -21.06
N HIS A 435 3.33 -6.08 -20.83
CA HIS A 435 4.20 -7.21 -21.14
C HIS A 435 4.59 -7.21 -22.63
N THR A 436 5.89 -7.33 -22.89
CA THR A 436 6.45 -7.37 -24.25
C THR A 436 6.38 -8.76 -24.86
N ASP A 437 6.27 -9.83 -24.04
CA ASP A 437 6.04 -11.20 -24.48
C ASP A 437 4.54 -11.39 -24.85
N PRO A 438 4.23 -11.70 -26.14
CA PRO A 438 2.86 -11.89 -26.59
C PRO A 438 2.13 -13.08 -25.92
N GLU A 439 2.86 -14.15 -25.56
CA GLU A 439 2.27 -15.33 -24.90
C GLU A 439 1.86 -14.98 -23.46
N LEU A 440 2.71 -14.25 -22.76
CA LEU A 440 2.41 -13.76 -21.41
C LEU A 440 1.24 -12.76 -21.45
N ALA A 441 1.26 -11.78 -22.36
CA ALA A 441 0.16 -10.84 -22.54
C ALA A 441 -1.18 -11.56 -22.80
N GLN A 442 -1.16 -12.63 -23.62
CA GLN A 442 -2.35 -13.45 -23.86
C GLN A 442 -2.77 -14.23 -22.61
N ALA A 443 -1.82 -14.80 -21.88
CA ALA A 443 -2.10 -15.55 -20.66
C ALA A 443 -2.76 -14.67 -19.57
N VAL A 444 -2.34 -13.41 -19.45
CA VAL A 444 -2.93 -12.40 -18.54
C VAL A 444 -4.38 -12.09 -18.96
N ARG A 445 -4.63 -11.81 -20.25
CA ARG A 445 -6.01 -11.62 -20.76
C ARG A 445 -6.92 -12.81 -20.47
N ASP A 446 -6.44 -14.01 -20.77
CA ASP A 446 -7.20 -15.23 -20.53
C ASP A 446 -7.45 -15.49 -19.04
N GLY A 447 -6.49 -15.12 -18.19
CA GLY A 447 -6.60 -15.18 -16.74
C GLY A 447 -7.74 -14.30 -16.22
N ARG A 448 -7.75 -13.01 -16.61
CA ARG A 448 -8.81 -12.08 -16.25
C ARG A 448 -10.18 -12.53 -16.77
N GLN A 449 -10.27 -13.00 -18.00
CA GLN A 449 -11.53 -13.50 -18.55
C GLN A 449 -12.05 -14.73 -17.77
N ARG A 450 -11.17 -15.64 -17.35
CA ARG A 450 -11.54 -16.81 -16.52
C ARG A 450 -12.04 -16.39 -15.15
N GLU A 451 -11.37 -15.44 -14.50
CA GLU A 451 -11.73 -14.90 -13.18
C GLU A 451 -13.18 -14.39 -13.16
N PHE A 452 -13.55 -13.59 -14.15
CA PHE A 452 -14.89 -13.00 -14.22
C PHE A 452 -15.95 -13.88 -14.92
N SER A 453 -15.57 -14.98 -15.54
CA SER A 453 -16.51 -15.89 -16.24
C SER A 453 -17.57 -16.50 -15.33
N ALA A 454 -17.33 -16.54 -14.02
CA ALA A 454 -18.30 -16.99 -13.02
C ALA A 454 -19.47 -15.99 -12.78
N PHE A 455 -19.32 -14.74 -13.23
CA PHE A 455 -20.36 -13.73 -13.09
C PHE A 455 -21.24 -13.71 -14.36
N PRO A 456 -22.59 -13.79 -14.22
CA PRO A 456 -23.51 -13.90 -15.36
C PRO A 456 -23.38 -12.77 -16.39
N GLU A 457 -23.04 -11.56 -15.96
CA GLU A 457 -22.86 -10.38 -16.79
C GLU A 457 -21.63 -10.46 -17.71
N PHE A 458 -20.66 -11.32 -17.36
CA PHE A 458 -19.43 -11.54 -18.15
C PHE A 458 -19.37 -12.95 -18.78
N ALA A 459 -20.42 -13.75 -18.61
CA ALA A 459 -20.54 -15.07 -19.23
C ALA A 459 -21.08 -14.93 -20.66
N GLY A 460 -20.28 -15.23 -21.68
CA GLY A 460 -20.67 -15.27 -23.10
C GLY A 460 -19.91 -14.35 -24.03
N ASP A 461 -20.28 -14.36 -25.32
CA ASP A 461 -19.61 -13.62 -26.41
C ASP A 461 -20.23 -12.23 -26.67
N SER A 462 -21.02 -11.70 -25.75
CA SER A 462 -21.61 -10.37 -25.90
C SER A 462 -20.52 -9.28 -25.86
N PRO A 463 -20.60 -8.19 -26.65
CA PRO A 463 -19.69 -7.04 -26.50
C PRO A 463 -19.68 -6.44 -25.10
N THR A 464 -20.77 -6.59 -24.34
CA THR A 464 -20.87 -6.16 -22.94
C THR A 464 -20.16 -7.14 -21.97
N ALA A 465 -19.80 -8.35 -22.43
CA ALA A 465 -19.04 -9.32 -21.66
C ALA A 465 -17.51 -9.18 -21.84
N GLN A 466 -17.05 -8.32 -22.75
CA GLN A 466 -15.62 -8.08 -22.93
C GLN A 466 -15.09 -7.22 -21.80
N LEU A 467 -14.02 -7.72 -21.16
CA LEU A 467 -13.23 -6.98 -20.19
C LEU A 467 -12.22 -6.06 -20.89
N PRO A 468 -11.81 -4.95 -20.27
CA PRO A 468 -10.65 -4.20 -20.74
C PRO A 468 -9.43 -5.11 -20.87
N ASP A 469 -8.68 -4.98 -21.98
CA ASP A 469 -7.42 -5.70 -22.15
C ASP A 469 -6.34 -5.08 -21.26
N PRO A 470 -5.76 -5.80 -20.30
CA PRO A 470 -4.76 -5.22 -19.39
C PRO A 470 -3.53 -4.68 -20.13
N ASN A 471 -3.17 -5.27 -21.26
CA ASN A 471 -1.98 -4.89 -22.04
C ASN A 471 -2.24 -3.76 -23.05
N ASP A 472 -3.50 -3.31 -23.20
CA ASP A 472 -3.86 -2.20 -24.09
C ASP A 472 -3.55 -0.87 -23.42
N GLU A 473 -2.90 0.04 -24.15
CA GLU A 473 -2.57 1.38 -23.68
C GLU A 473 -3.81 2.19 -23.29
N SER A 474 -4.94 1.95 -23.94
CA SER A 474 -6.20 2.61 -23.61
C SER A 474 -6.71 2.26 -22.21
N THR A 475 -6.42 1.05 -21.70
CA THR A 475 -6.76 0.62 -20.35
C THR A 475 -6.02 1.44 -19.30
N TYR A 476 -4.74 1.69 -19.54
CA TYR A 476 -3.92 2.58 -18.71
C TYR A 476 -4.45 4.02 -18.72
N HIS A 477 -4.69 4.59 -19.91
CA HIS A 477 -5.17 5.97 -20.02
C HIS A 477 -6.58 6.17 -19.44
N ALA A 478 -7.46 5.16 -19.54
CA ALA A 478 -8.76 5.20 -18.91
C ALA A 478 -8.71 5.30 -17.38
N SER A 479 -7.60 4.82 -16.78
CA SER A 479 -7.39 4.81 -15.32
C SER A 479 -6.89 6.16 -14.76
N TYR A 480 -6.71 7.20 -15.58
CA TYR A 480 -6.28 8.53 -15.15
C TYR A 480 -7.35 9.21 -14.27
N PRO A 481 -7.08 9.43 -12.96
CA PRO A 481 -8.13 9.82 -12.01
C PRO A 481 -8.37 11.34 -11.93
N TRP A 482 -7.48 12.18 -12.45
CA TRP A 482 -7.54 13.64 -12.32
C TRP A 482 -8.21 14.30 -13.53
N GLN A 483 -9.36 13.74 -13.95
CA GLN A 483 -10.20 14.33 -14.97
C GLN A 483 -11.04 15.49 -14.41
N ASP A 484 -11.58 16.32 -15.29
CA ASP A 484 -12.50 17.39 -14.91
C ASP A 484 -13.87 16.81 -14.53
N GLU A 485 -14.12 16.71 -13.22
CA GLU A 485 -15.40 16.29 -12.69
C GLU A 485 -16.25 17.50 -12.29
N PRO A 486 -17.58 17.50 -12.59
CA PRO A 486 -18.44 18.66 -12.34
C PRO A 486 -18.51 19.10 -10.87
N ASP A 487 -18.36 18.15 -9.94
CA ASP A 487 -18.44 18.35 -8.49
C ASP A 487 -17.08 18.25 -7.77
N ALA A 488 -15.95 18.17 -8.52
CA ALA A 488 -14.60 18.06 -7.97
C ALA A 488 -14.30 19.13 -6.93
N GLY A 489 -14.64 20.40 -7.22
CA GLY A 489 -14.41 21.49 -6.26
C GLY A 489 -15.20 21.35 -4.96
N GLN A 490 -16.35 20.66 -4.94
CA GLN A 490 -17.08 20.38 -3.71
C GLN A 490 -16.40 19.24 -2.93
N TRP A 491 -16.03 18.16 -3.59
CA TRP A 491 -15.30 17.05 -2.98
C TRP A 491 -13.99 17.51 -2.33
N MET A 492 -13.19 18.30 -3.04
CA MET A 492 -11.95 18.85 -2.50
C MET A 492 -12.18 19.71 -1.25
N ARG A 493 -13.25 20.53 -1.24
CA ARG A 493 -13.60 21.30 -0.02
C ARG A 493 -14.02 20.40 1.14
N ASP A 494 -14.79 19.35 0.87
CA ASP A 494 -15.25 18.40 1.88
C ASP A 494 -14.06 17.65 2.49
N TYR A 495 -13.16 17.09 1.67
CA TYR A 495 -11.94 16.43 2.13
C TYR A 495 -11.04 17.39 2.92
N THR A 496 -10.77 18.57 2.39
CA THR A 496 -9.94 19.58 3.06
C THR A 496 -10.51 19.95 4.44
N ALA A 497 -11.81 20.19 4.53
CA ALA A 497 -12.46 20.55 5.80
C ALA A 497 -12.34 19.41 6.84
N LEU A 498 -12.56 18.16 6.42
CA LEU A 498 -12.48 16.99 7.30
C LEU A 498 -11.04 16.73 7.76
N LEU A 499 -10.07 16.80 6.84
CA LEU A 499 -8.66 16.59 7.16
C LEU A 499 -8.09 17.68 8.06
N GLN A 500 -8.46 18.95 7.82
CA GLN A 500 -8.08 20.05 8.71
C GLN A 500 -8.75 19.94 10.10
N LEU A 501 -9.98 19.42 10.16
CA LEU A 501 -10.64 19.13 11.44
C LEU A 501 -9.90 18.00 12.17
N ARG A 502 -9.59 16.89 11.49
CA ARG A 502 -8.78 15.80 12.03
C ARG A 502 -7.46 16.31 12.58
N ALA A 503 -6.69 17.05 11.77
CA ALA A 503 -5.38 17.56 12.16
C ALA A 503 -5.41 18.44 13.42
N ARG A 504 -6.47 19.22 13.63
CA ARG A 504 -6.59 20.12 14.77
C ARG A 504 -7.16 19.46 16.03
N MET A 505 -8.15 18.57 15.85
CA MET A 505 -8.98 18.12 16.96
C MET A 505 -8.75 16.66 17.36
N ILE A 506 -8.26 15.82 16.44
CA ILE A 506 -8.18 14.37 16.63
C ILE A 506 -6.73 13.90 16.66
N ALA A 507 -5.96 14.13 15.61
CA ALA A 507 -4.60 13.62 15.47
C ALA A 507 -3.69 13.90 16.67
N PRO A 508 -3.64 15.12 17.27
CA PRO A 508 -2.78 15.40 18.42
C PRO A 508 -3.15 14.63 19.70
N ARG A 509 -4.27 13.92 19.70
CA ARG A 509 -4.83 13.19 20.83
C ARG A 509 -4.88 11.67 20.62
N LEU A 510 -4.31 11.16 19.51
CA LEU A 510 -4.42 9.74 19.16
C LEU A 510 -3.38 8.85 19.86
N ALA A 511 -2.24 9.40 20.27
CA ALA A 511 -1.21 8.61 20.96
C ALA A 511 -1.74 8.07 22.30
N GLY A 512 -2.02 6.75 22.32
CA GLY A 512 -2.63 6.10 23.49
C GLY A 512 -4.17 6.13 23.52
N ALA A 513 -4.83 6.54 22.44
CA ALA A 513 -6.28 6.44 22.32
C ALA A 513 -6.75 4.97 22.39
N VAL A 514 -7.89 4.76 23.04
CA VAL A 514 -8.48 3.43 23.23
C VAL A 514 -9.97 3.42 22.87
N SER A 515 -10.46 2.30 22.38
CA SER A 515 -11.89 2.11 22.12
C SER A 515 -12.65 1.94 23.44
N LEU A 516 -13.75 2.66 23.58
CA LEU A 516 -14.75 2.45 24.65
C LEU A 516 -15.91 1.57 24.19
N GLY A 517 -15.86 1.11 22.94
CA GLY A 517 -16.84 0.21 22.34
C GLY A 517 -17.64 0.84 21.20
N ALA A 518 -18.33 -0.01 20.49
CA ALA A 518 -19.25 0.34 19.42
C ALA A 518 -20.46 -0.59 19.40
N SER A 519 -21.55 -0.14 18.78
CA SER A 519 -22.78 -0.91 18.67
C SER A 519 -23.52 -0.61 17.36
N ALA A 520 -24.16 -1.61 16.80
CA ALA A 520 -25.15 -1.37 15.76
C ALA A 520 -26.38 -0.67 16.36
N VAL A 521 -26.86 0.36 15.66
CA VAL A 521 -28.08 1.09 16.00
C VAL A 521 -29.27 0.59 15.15
N GLY A 522 -28.96 0.11 13.95
CA GLY A 522 -29.88 -0.48 12.99
C GLY A 522 -29.09 -1.29 11.97
N ASP A 523 -29.75 -1.74 10.89
CA ASP A 523 -29.11 -2.61 9.88
C ASP A 523 -27.93 -1.96 9.15
N ARG A 524 -27.94 -0.63 9.04
CA ARG A 524 -26.90 0.17 8.36
C ARG A 524 -26.41 1.34 9.20
N SER A 525 -26.56 1.26 10.51
CA SER A 525 -26.27 2.36 11.41
C SER A 525 -25.45 1.91 12.60
N VAL A 526 -24.46 2.72 12.97
CA VAL A 526 -23.54 2.41 14.06
C VAL A 526 -23.34 3.60 14.99
N PHE A 527 -23.02 3.26 16.22
CA PHE A 527 -22.45 4.12 17.25
C PHE A 527 -21.06 3.61 17.57
N ALA A 528 -20.09 4.51 17.76
CA ALA A 528 -18.78 4.16 18.32
C ALA A 528 -18.25 5.29 19.19
N ARG A 529 -17.45 4.93 20.20
CA ARG A 529 -16.84 5.87 21.14
C ARG A 529 -15.43 5.45 21.48
N TRP A 530 -14.56 6.45 21.59
CA TRP A 530 -13.15 6.28 21.98
C TRP A 530 -12.78 7.29 23.06
N GLU A 531 -11.84 6.91 23.92
CA GLU A 531 -11.15 7.82 24.81
C GLU A 531 -9.82 8.21 24.18
N LEU A 532 -9.59 9.50 24.06
CA LEU A 532 -8.37 10.08 23.49
C LEU A 532 -7.31 10.25 24.60
N ALA A 533 -6.06 10.52 24.22
CA ALA A 533 -4.92 10.61 25.15
C ALA A 533 -5.08 11.61 26.30
N ASP A 534 -5.83 12.67 26.08
CA ASP A 534 -6.12 13.71 27.08
C ASP A 534 -7.37 13.42 27.94
N GLY A 535 -7.97 12.24 27.79
CA GLY A 535 -9.19 11.84 28.47
C GLY A 535 -10.48 12.35 27.84
N ALA A 536 -10.39 13.12 26.75
CA ALA A 536 -11.57 13.51 25.97
C ALA A 536 -12.20 12.29 25.29
N ARG A 537 -13.51 12.36 25.04
CA ARG A 537 -14.25 11.26 24.40
C ARG A 537 -14.74 11.68 23.02
N LEU A 538 -14.25 10.98 22.01
CA LEU A 538 -14.72 11.13 20.63
C LEU A 538 -15.86 10.13 20.39
N THR A 539 -17.00 10.61 19.88
CA THR A 539 -18.18 9.78 19.64
C THR A 539 -18.69 10.01 18.22
N VAL A 540 -19.04 8.93 17.52
CA VAL A 540 -19.71 8.99 16.23
C VAL A 540 -21.04 8.26 16.26
N TYR A 541 -22.02 8.83 15.56
CA TYR A 541 -23.26 8.20 15.14
C TYR A 541 -23.30 8.28 13.61
N ALA A 542 -23.38 7.15 12.93
CA ALA A 542 -23.45 7.10 11.48
C ALA A 542 -24.60 6.21 11.02
N ASN A 543 -25.34 6.71 10.03
CA ASN A 543 -26.39 5.97 9.33
C ASN A 543 -26.09 5.96 7.83
N LEU A 544 -25.62 4.84 7.32
CA LEU A 544 -25.31 4.64 5.89
C LEU A 544 -26.49 3.99 5.15
N GLY A 545 -27.71 4.23 5.62
CA GLY A 545 -28.93 3.70 5.06
C GLY A 545 -29.96 4.77 4.72
N PRO A 546 -30.94 4.45 3.83
CA PRO A 546 -31.92 5.39 3.32
C PRO A 546 -33.05 5.72 4.31
N ASN A 547 -33.11 5.07 5.44
CA ASN A 547 -34.18 5.24 6.42
C ASN A 547 -33.67 5.85 7.73
N PRO A 548 -34.46 6.74 8.40
CA PRO A 548 -34.09 7.23 9.71
C PRO A 548 -34.02 6.07 10.72
N GLN A 549 -33.16 6.21 11.75
CA GLN A 549 -32.97 5.19 12.79
C GLN A 549 -33.17 5.78 14.17
N THR A 550 -33.91 5.06 15.02
CA THR A 550 -34.05 5.43 16.42
C THR A 550 -32.79 5.02 17.20
N VAL A 551 -32.19 5.93 17.92
CA VAL A 551 -31.04 5.68 18.78
C VAL A 551 -31.54 5.26 20.17
N PRO A 552 -31.09 4.12 20.70
CA PRO A 552 -31.42 3.71 22.08
C PRO A 552 -30.95 4.74 23.11
N ASP A 553 -31.76 5.00 24.12
CA ASP A 553 -31.44 5.95 25.21
C ASP A 553 -30.08 5.66 25.88
N SER A 554 -29.69 4.39 25.96
CA SER A 554 -28.41 3.94 26.53
C SER A 554 -27.18 4.38 25.74
N LEU A 555 -27.37 4.76 24.47
CA LEU A 555 -26.29 5.24 23.58
C LEU A 555 -26.31 6.76 23.43
N MET A 556 -27.35 7.43 23.95
CA MET A 556 -27.45 8.89 23.90
C MET A 556 -26.46 9.55 24.89
N PRO A 557 -25.95 10.76 24.59
CA PRO A 557 -25.21 11.56 25.57
C PRO A 557 -26.06 11.76 26.83
N GLY A 558 -25.46 11.63 28.01
CA GLY A 558 -26.17 11.91 29.26
C GLY A 558 -26.66 13.36 29.33
N PRO A 559 -27.72 13.67 30.11
CA PRO A 559 -28.30 15.00 30.17
C PRO A 559 -27.31 16.07 30.68
N ASP A 560 -26.30 15.67 31.47
CA ASP A 560 -25.29 16.56 32.04
C ASP A 560 -23.97 16.56 31.24
N VAL A 561 -23.92 15.91 30.07
CA VAL A 561 -22.72 15.81 29.22
C VAL A 561 -22.71 16.95 28.22
N PHE A 562 -21.74 17.85 28.35
CA PHE A 562 -21.49 18.89 27.36
C PHE A 562 -20.59 18.34 26.24
N ALA A 563 -21.21 17.97 25.11
CA ALA A 563 -20.49 17.54 23.94
C ALA A 563 -20.46 18.63 22.86
N THR A 564 -19.26 18.95 22.39
CA THR A 564 -19.04 19.86 21.26
C THR A 564 -19.33 19.12 19.96
N LEU A 565 -20.15 19.72 19.08
CA LEU A 565 -20.31 19.21 17.72
C LEU A 565 -19.02 19.46 16.94
N LEU A 566 -18.33 18.39 16.53
CA LEU A 566 -17.18 18.48 15.64
C LEU A 566 -17.60 18.57 14.17
N PHE A 567 -18.52 17.69 13.78
CA PHE A 567 -18.99 17.60 12.39
C PHE A 567 -20.38 16.96 12.32
N GLU A 568 -21.17 17.38 11.36
CA GLU A 568 -22.42 16.72 10.98
C GLU A 568 -22.64 16.76 9.47
N SER A 569 -23.24 15.72 8.94
CA SER A 569 -23.68 15.65 7.56
C SER A 569 -24.91 14.75 7.48
N PRO A 570 -26.06 15.28 6.97
CA PRO A 570 -26.33 16.67 6.61
C PRO A 570 -26.44 17.60 7.82
N ALA A 571 -26.49 18.91 7.56
CA ALA A 571 -26.72 19.92 8.60
C ALA A 571 -28.04 19.69 9.35
N GLY A 572 -28.02 19.90 10.68
CA GLY A 572 -29.18 19.65 11.56
C GLY A 572 -29.24 18.19 12.08
N GLY A 573 -28.26 17.35 11.75
CA GLY A 573 -28.15 15.97 12.25
C GLY A 573 -28.10 15.91 13.77
N ARG A 574 -27.38 16.84 14.42
CA ARG A 574 -27.32 16.95 15.90
C ARG A 574 -28.68 17.20 16.53
N ASP A 575 -29.49 18.09 15.94
CA ASP A 575 -30.81 18.41 16.49
C ASP A 575 -31.75 17.21 16.40
N ARG A 576 -31.65 16.43 15.34
CA ARG A 576 -32.40 15.16 15.19
C ARG A 576 -31.88 14.11 16.16
N LEU A 577 -30.57 13.97 16.30
CA LEU A 577 -29.96 13.08 17.29
C LEU A 577 -30.44 13.41 18.72
N ALA A 578 -30.52 14.70 19.07
CA ALA A 578 -31.04 15.12 20.37
C ALA A 578 -32.53 14.73 20.61
N GLN A 579 -33.26 14.40 19.55
CA GLN A 579 -34.61 13.86 19.58
C GLN A 579 -34.64 12.32 19.54
N GLY A 580 -33.45 11.67 19.61
CA GLY A 580 -33.31 10.22 19.57
C GLY A 580 -33.34 9.61 18.17
N GLU A 581 -33.11 10.38 17.11
CA GLU A 581 -33.20 9.91 15.73
C GLU A 581 -31.96 10.29 14.91
N LEU A 582 -31.42 9.33 14.14
CA LEU A 582 -30.43 9.56 13.10
C LEU A 582 -31.11 9.77 11.74
N CYS A 583 -30.73 10.83 11.05
CA CYS A 583 -31.16 11.05 9.68
C CYS A 583 -30.69 9.93 8.75
N PRO A 584 -31.39 9.70 7.60
CA PRO A 584 -30.83 8.88 6.53
C PRO A 584 -29.49 9.43 6.00
N ASP A 585 -28.60 8.56 5.54
CA ASP A 585 -27.34 8.91 4.89
C ASP A 585 -26.56 10.00 5.65
N SER A 586 -26.34 9.80 6.95
CA SER A 586 -25.87 10.85 7.87
C SER A 586 -24.75 10.40 8.80
N THR A 587 -23.99 11.35 9.29
CA THR A 587 -23.06 11.16 10.38
C THR A 587 -23.02 12.36 11.30
N VAL A 588 -22.86 12.12 12.61
CA VAL A 588 -22.73 13.17 13.65
C VAL A 588 -21.54 12.81 14.53
N TRP A 589 -20.60 13.74 14.65
CA TRP A 589 -19.39 13.60 15.45
C TRP A 589 -19.39 14.56 16.62
N LEU A 590 -19.21 14.03 17.80
CA LEU A 590 -19.21 14.76 19.06
C LEU A 590 -17.88 14.56 19.78
N LEU A 591 -17.40 15.63 20.43
CA LEU A 591 -16.26 15.60 21.35
C LEU A 591 -16.73 16.06 22.73
N GLU A 592 -16.51 15.22 23.73
CA GLU A 592 -16.71 15.50 25.13
C GLU A 592 -15.34 15.78 25.75
N ASP A 593 -15.15 16.95 26.36
CA ASP A 593 -13.90 17.25 27.08
C ASP A 593 -13.72 16.31 28.28
N ALA A 594 -12.48 16.11 28.72
CA ALA A 594 -12.19 15.36 29.94
C ALA A 594 -12.87 16.04 31.14
N ALA A 595 -13.46 15.25 32.03
CA ALA A 595 -14.18 15.73 33.20
C ALA A 595 -13.24 16.38 34.26
#